data_84285f4f99956e27432bfcfcb9f4f856
#
_entry.id   84285f4f99956e27432bfcfcb9f4f856
#
_cell.length_a   1.000
_cell.length_b   1.000
_cell.length_c   1.000
_cell.angle_alpha   90.00
_cell.angle_beta   90.00
_cell.angle_gamma   90.00
#
_symmetry.space_group_name_H-M   'P 1'
#
loop_
_entity.id
_entity.type
_entity.pdbx_description
1 polymer ?
#
loop_
_entity_poly.entity_id
_entity_poly.type
_entity_poly.pdbx_seq_one_letter_code
_entity_poly.pdbx_strand_id
1 'polypeptide(L)'
;MLVIKPYNRENAVAYARKYAFSQNSLFANFAGIGGNCTNFVSQSIYAGSCEMNYKPTFGWYFISLDDRSPSWTGVEYFYNFMTQNTDVGPFGRDATSDELELGDVVQLAREGEGYYH
;
A
#
# COMPACT_ATOMS: atom_id res chain seq x y z
N MET A 1 2.39 23.52 -3.29
CA MET A 1 3.68 23.06 -2.71
C MET A 1 3.45 21.78 -1.91
N LEU A 2 4.26 20.77 -2.16
CA LEU A 2 4.20 19.55 -1.37
C LEU A 2 4.89 19.75 -0.01
N VAL A 3 4.28 19.19 1.03
CA VAL A 3 4.81 19.27 2.40
C VAL A 3 4.94 17.85 2.92
N ILE A 4 6.08 17.51 3.52
CA ILE A 4 6.28 16.21 4.14
C ILE A 4 5.53 16.17 5.47
N LYS A 5 4.71 15.12 5.66
CA LYS A 5 3.98 14.87 6.90
C LYS A 5 4.44 13.54 7.50
N PRO A 6 4.40 13.40 8.83
CA PRO A 6 4.68 12.11 9.45
C PRO A 6 3.67 11.05 9.02
N TYR A 7 4.16 9.85 8.75
CA TYR A 7 3.34 8.67 8.57
C TYR A 7 2.83 8.23 9.95
N ASN A 8 1.51 8.12 10.11
CA ASN A 8 0.92 7.70 11.38
C ASN A 8 0.94 6.17 11.49
N ARG A 9 1.99 5.65 12.08
CA ARG A 9 2.20 4.21 12.23
C ARG A 9 1.12 3.55 13.10
N GLU A 10 0.68 4.24 14.15
CA GLU A 10 -0.36 3.73 15.03
C GLU A 10 -1.67 3.48 14.30
N ASN A 11 -2.08 4.43 13.45
CA ASN A 11 -3.29 4.28 12.66
C ASN A 11 -3.17 3.16 11.64
N ALA A 12 -2.03 3.02 10.98
CA ALA A 12 -1.80 1.94 10.03
C ALA A 12 -1.88 0.57 10.70
N VAL A 13 -1.23 0.42 11.84
CA VAL A 13 -1.23 -0.83 12.62
C VAL A 13 -2.63 -1.12 13.17
N ALA A 14 -3.32 -0.11 13.68
CA ALA A 14 -4.68 -0.28 14.20
C ALA A 14 -5.64 -0.76 13.11
N TYR A 15 -5.53 -0.19 11.91
CA TYR A 15 -6.31 -0.63 10.75
C TYR A 15 -6.01 -2.09 10.40
N ALA A 16 -4.74 -2.43 10.30
CA ALA A 16 -4.31 -3.79 9.96
C ALA A 16 -4.84 -4.81 10.98
N ARG A 17 -4.78 -4.50 12.27
CA ARG A 17 -5.31 -5.37 13.33
C ARG A 17 -6.82 -5.51 13.25
N LYS A 18 -7.53 -4.44 12.97
CA LYS A 18 -9.00 -4.45 12.87
C LYS A 18 -9.49 -5.31 11.72
N TYR A 19 -8.81 -5.26 10.58
CA TYR A 19 -9.26 -5.90 9.34
C TYR A 19 -8.43 -7.10 8.92
N ALA A 20 -7.55 -7.61 9.77
CA ALA A 20 -6.72 -8.77 9.42
C ALA A 20 -7.55 -10.01 9.07
N PHE A 21 -8.71 -10.17 9.70
CA PHE A 21 -9.59 -11.33 9.51
C PHE A 21 -10.99 -10.94 9.07
N SER A 22 -11.18 -9.70 8.61
CA SER A 22 -12.48 -9.23 8.16
C SER A 22 -12.30 -8.27 6.98
N GLN A 23 -13.41 -7.90 6.33
CA GLN A 23 -13.40 -7.04 5.16
C GLN A 23 -13.98 -5.68 5.52
N ASN A 24 -13.28 -4.61 5.16
CA ASN A 24 -13.85 -3.27 5.19
C ASN A 24 -14.72 -3.08 3.95
N SER A 25 -16.01 -2.89 4.14
CA SER A 25 -16.98 -2.79 3.04
C SER A 25 -16.81 -1.55 2.16
N LEU A 26 -16.02 -0.57 2.59
CA LEU A 26 -15.69 0.59 1.77
C LEU A 26 -14.73 0.27 0.62
N PHE A 27 -14.06 -0.89 0.68
CA PHE A 27 -13.12 -1.33 -0.32
C PHE A 27 -13.59 -2.64 -0.95
N ALA A 28 -13.22 -2.86 -2.21
CA ALA A 28 -13.57 -4.11 -2.90
C ALA A 28 -12.77 -5.29 -2.33
N ASN A 29 -13.35 -6.47 -2.43
CA ASN A 29 -12.68 -7.70 -2.06
C ASN A 29 -12.09 -8.34 -3.32
N PHE A 30 -10.77 -8.50 -3.35
CA PHE A 30 -10.04 -9.10 -4.47
C PHE A 30 -9.71 -10.58 -4.27
N ALA A 31 -10.24 -11.21 -3.23
CA ALA A 31 -10.07 -12.64 -3.04
C ALA A 31 -10.62 -13.39 -4.26
N GLY A 32 -9.84 -14.29 -4.83
CA GLY A 32 -10.23 -15.04 -6.02
C GLY A 32 -9.91 -14.39 -7.36
N ILE A 33 -9.58 -13.10 -7.39
CA ILE A 33 -9.14 -12.43 -8.62
C ILE A 33 -7.71 -11.88 -8.54
N GLY A 34 -7.05 -12.05 -7.38
CA GLY A 34 -5.67 -11.63 -7.15
C GLY A 34 -5.56 -10.21 -6.64
N GLY A 35 -4.46 -9.93 -5.96
CA GLY A 35 -4.15 -8.59 -5.47
C GLY A 35 -4.77 -8.25 -4.12
N ASN A 36 -5.40 -9.19 -3.43
CA ASN A 36 -6.06 -8.89 -2.16
C ASN A 36 -5.07 -8.59 -1.02
N CYS A 37 -3.91 -9.21 -1.02
CA CYS A 37 -2.88 -8.92 -0.02
C CYS A 37 -2.36 -7.48 -0.15
N THR A 38 -2.08 -7.04 -1.36
CA THR A 38 -1.63 -5.67 -1.62
C THR A 38 -2.75 -4.67 -1.38
N ASN A 39 -4.00 -5.01 -1.74
CA ASN A 39 -5.18 -4.21 -1.41
C ASN A 39 -5.27 -3.96 0.10
N PHE A 40 -5.10 -4.99 0.91
CA PHE A 40 -5.12 -4.86 2.37
C PHE A 40 -3.99 -3.97 2.88
N VAL A 41 -2.78 -4.16 2.37
CA VAL A 41 -1.61 -3.34 2.74
C VAL A 41 -1.84 -1.88 2.34
N SER A 42 -2.34 -1.64 1.12
CA SER A 42 -2.65 -0.28 0.66
C SER A 42 -3.67 0.40 1.57
N GLN A 43 -4.73 -0.30 1.97
CA GLN A 43 -5.70 0.25 2.92
C GLN A 43 -5.06 0.63 4.25
N SER A 44 -4.18 -0.22 4.76
CA SER A 44 -3.47 0.03 6.03
C SER A 44 -2.56 1.25 5.94
N ILE A 45 -1.81 1.37 4.84
CA ILE A 45 -0.94 2.53 4.59
C ILE A 45 -1.78 3.80 4.42
N TYR A 46 -2.92 3.70 3.75
CA TYR A 46 -3.83 4.84 3.62
C TYR A 46 -4.35 5.32 4.99
N ALA A 47 -4.66 4.39 5.89
CA ALA A 47 -5.07 4.76 7.25
C ALA A 47 -3.99 5.56 7.98
N GLY A 48 -2.72 5.32 7.68
CA GLY A 48 -1.61 6.04 8.29
C GLY A 48 -1.17 7.30 7.55
N SER A 49 -1.39 7.37 6.24
CA SER A 49 -0.97 8.49 5.41
C SER A 49 -2.08 9.48 5.09
N CYS A 50 -3.32 9.02 5.04
CA CYS A 50 -4.52 9.82 4.72
C CYS A 50 -4.50 10.49 3.35
N GLU A 51 -3.61 10.10 2.48
CA GLU A 51 -3.47 10.70 1.15
C GLU A 51 -3.34 9.63 0.08
N MET A 52 -4.07 9.81 -1.00
CA MET A 52 -3.92 9.03 -2.23
C MET A 52 -3.30 9.90 -3.31
N ASN A 53 -2.72 9.28 -4.30
CA ASN A 53 -2.28 9.95 -5.53
C ASN A 53 -3.18 9.50 -6.66
N TYR A 54 -4.06 10.39 -7.13
CA TYR A 54 -5.09 10.08 -8.11
C TYR A 54 -4.60 10.13 -9.57
N LYS A 55 -3.31 10.24 -9.78
CA LYS A 55 -2.76 10.22 -11.15
C LYS A 55 -3.09 8.87 -11.80
N PRO A 56 -3.75 8.87 -12.96
CA PRO A 56 -4.09 7.62 -13.65
C PRO A 56 -2.85 6.78 -13.95
N THR A 57 -2.97 5.48 -13.79
CA THR A 57 -1.95 4.46 -14.03
C THR A 57 -0.79 4.50 -13.03
N PHE A 58 -0.12 5.65 -12.88
CA PHE A 58 1.11 5.75 -12.09
C PHE A 58 0.92 6.35 -10.70
N GLY A 59 -0.31 6.65 -10.30
CA GLY A 59 -0.62 7.08 -8.96
C GLY A 59 -0.80 5.90 -8.00
N TRP A 60 -1.49 6.18 -6.92
CA TRP A 60 -1.81 5.16 -5.91
C TRP A 60 -3.14 5.54 -5.29
N TYR A 61 -4.20 4.86 -5.72
CA TYR A 61 -5.56 5.20 -5.31
C TYR A 61 -6.52 4.03 -5.50
N PHE A 62 -7.63 4.10 -4.78
CA PHE A 62 -8.78 3.23 -4.94
C PHE A 62 -10.05 4.08 -4.88
N ILE A 63 -10.88 4.00 -5.90
CA ILE A 63 -12.21 4.62 -5.95
C ILE A 63 -13.27 3.52 -5.98
N SER A 64 -13.10 2.52 -6.85
CA SER A 64 -14.01 1.38 -6.98
C SER A 64 -13.25 0.18 -7.53
N LEU A 65 -13.92 -0.96 -7.61
CA LEU A 65 -13.35 -2.17 -8.21
C LEU A 65 -12.80 -1.91 -9.61
N ASP A 66 -13.50 -1.10 -10.39
CA ASP A 66 -13.14 -0.80 -11.78
C ASP A 66 -12.31 0.48 -11.93
N ASP A 67 -12.07 1.20 -10.85
CA ASP A 67 -11.33 2.47 -10.88
C ASP A 67 -10.34 2.52 -9.71
N ARG A 68 -9.18 1.94 -9.95
CA ARG A 68 -8.06 1.93 -9.02
C ARG A 68 -6.74 1.92 -9.78
N SER A 69 -5.68 2.36 -9.13
CA SER A 69 -4.36 2.27 -9.74
C SER A 69 -3.82 0.83 -9.66
N PRO A 70 -2.97 0.41 -10.61
CA PRO A 70 -2.29 -0.87 -10.51
C PRO A 70 -1.49 -1.05 -9.21
N SER A 71 -0.96 0.05 -8.67
CA SER A 71 -0.17 0.04 -7.43
C SER A 71 -0.99 -0.28 -6.19
N TRP A 72 -2.31 -0.11 -6.24
CA TRP A 72 -3.18 -0.42 -5.10
C TRP A 72 -3.30 -1.92 -4.84
N THR A 73 -3.25 -2.73 -5.90
CA THR A 73 -3.46 -4.18 -5.84
C THR A 73 -2.31 -5.01 -6.37
N GLY A 74 -1.32 -4.42 -7.03
CA GLY A 74 -0.20 -5.14 -7.64
C GLY A 74 1.07 -5.00 -6.81
N VAL A 75 1.68 -6.13 -6.43
CA VAL A 75 2.84 -6.17 -5.53
C VAL A 75 4.01 -5.35 -6.07
N GLU A 76 4.40 -5.58 -7.34
CA GLU A 76 5.51 -4.85 -7.96
C GLU A 76 5.16 -3.38 -8.19
N TYR A 77 3.95 -3.09 -8.61
CA TYR A 77 3.51 -1.72 -8.84
C TYR A 77 3.44 -0.92 -7.54
N PHE A 78 3.03 -1.58 -6.45
CA PHE A 78 3.03 -0.98 -5.12
C PHE A 78 4.47 -0.60 -4.71
N TYR A 79 5.40 -1.53 -4.85
CA TYR A 79 6.81 -1.28 -4.53
C TYR A 79 7.36 -0.11 -5.35
N ASN A 80 7.11 -0.12 -6.66
CA ASN A 80 7.60 0.94 -7.54
C ASN A 80 7.02 2.31 -7.16
N PHE A 81 5.73 2.37 -6.86
CA PHE A 81 5.13 3.63 -6.42
C PHE A 81 5.76 4.13 -5.14
N MET A 82 5.82 3.29 -4.12
CA MET A 82 6.29 3.72 -2.80
C MET A 82 7.75 4.16 -2.81
N THR A 83 8.60 3.49 -3.57
CA THR A 83 10.03 3.81 -3.61
C THR A 83 10.39 4.94 -4.56
N GLN A 84 9.49 5.33 -5.47
CA GLN A 84 9.77 6.33 -6.50
C GLN A 84 8.89 7.58 -6.40
N ASN A 85 7.91 7.60 -5.49
CA ASN A 85 6.99 8.73 -5.43
C ASN A 85 7.66 9.99 -4.92
N THR A 86 7.61 11.04 -5.76
CA THR A 86 8.07 12.39 -5.40
C THR A 86 6.92 13.40 -5.46
N ASP A 87 5.69 12.91 -5.63
CA ASP A 87 4.46 13.68 -5.73
C ASP A 87 3.59 13.42 -4.50
N VAL A 88 2.32 13.81 -4.54
CA VAL A 88 1.38 13.63 -3.42
C VAL A 88 1.22 12.15 -3.07
N GLY A 89 1.03 11.87 -1.79
CA GLY A 89 0.83 10.52 -1.27
C GLY A 89 2.04 9.98 -0.51
N PRO A 90 1.93 8.74 -0.03
CA PRO A 90 3.01 8.15 0.75
C PRO A 90 4.24 7.83 -0.12
N PHE A 91 5.37 7.73 0.54
CA PHE A 91 6.61 7.24 -0.07
C PHE A 91 7.42 6.49 0.98
N GLY A 92 8.31 5.64 0.52
CA GLY A 92 9.12 4.83 1.39
C GLY A 92 10.47 4.53 0.76
N ARG A 93 11.28 3.77 1.47
CA ARG A 93 12.59 3.32 1.00
C ARG A 93 12.80 1.88 1.42
N ASP A 94 13.72 1.21 0.76
CA ASP A 94 14.19 -0.09 1.22
C ASP A 94 14.83 0.05 2.60
N ALA A 95 14.59 -0.93 3.45
CA ALA A 95 15.12 -0.97 4.79
C ALA A 95 15.69 -2.35 5.08
N THR A 96 16.69 -2.40 5.96
CA THR A 96 17.20 -3.66 6.49
C THR A 96 16.28 -4.17 7.59
N SER A 97 16.42 -5.46 7.94
CA SER A 97 15.61 -6.04 9.02
C SER A 97 15.81 -5.32 10.35
N ASP A 98 16.98 -4.75 10.57
CA ASP A 98 17.29 -4.00 11.81
C ASP A 98 16.54 -2.66 11.88
N GLU A 99 16.11 -2.13 10.76
CA GLU A 99 15.43 -0.85 10.67
C GLU A 99 13.91 -0.97 10.73
N LEU A 100 13.37 -2.19 10.67
CA LEU A 100 11.92 -2.40 10.61
C LEU A 100 11.21 -1.93 11.89
N GLU A 101 10.11 -1.24 11.70
CA GLU A 101 9.23 -0.77 12.75
C GLU A 101 7.79 -1.19 12.45
N LEU A 102 6.94 -1.21 13.47
CA LEU A 102 5.52 -1.43 13.28
C LEU A 102 4.97 -0.38 12.29
N GLY A 103 4.17 -0.85 11.34
CA GLY A 103 3.63 -0.02 10.27
C GLY A 103 4.45 -0.06 8.98
N ASP A 104 5.61 -0.71 8.97
CA ASP A 104 6.37 -0.97 7.76
C ASP A 104 5.80 -2.17 7.00
N VAL A 105 6.18 -2.30 5.74
CA VAL A 105 5.70 -3.35 4.84
C VAL A 105 6.84 -4.31 4.53
N VAL A 106 6.52 -5.60 4.54
CA VAL A 106 7.43 -6.65 4.09
C VAL A 106 6.88 -7.27 2.82
N GLN A 107 7.72 -7.38 1.81
CA GLN A 107 7.35 -8.06 0.56
C GLN A 107 8.25 -9.26 0.35
N LEU A 108 7.66 -10.33 -0.16
CA LEU A 108 8.37 -11.57 -0.44
C LEU A 108 8.70 -11.66 -1.92
N ALA A 109 9.92 -12.07 -2.22
CA ALA A 109 10.40 -12.23 -3.59
C ALA A 109 11.01 -13.62 -3.78
N ARG A 110 10.96 -14.10 -5.03
CA ARG A 110 11.72 -15.27 -5.46
C ARG A 110 12.92 -14.82 -6.26
N GLU A 111 14.01 -15.53 -6.10
CA GLU A 111 15.22 -15.22 -6.85
C GLU A 111 14.94 -15.22 -8.36
N GLY A 112 15.26 -14.11 -9.01
CA GLY A 112 15.07 -13.94 -10.45
C GLY A 112 13.63 -13.67 -10.90
N GLU A 113 12.64 -13.62 -10.00
CA GLU A 113 11.22 -13.48 -10.37
C GLU A 113 10.56 -12.20 -9.83
N GLY A 114 11.28 -11.40 -9.01
CA GLY A 114 10.70 -10.21 -8.40
C GLY A 114 9.77 -10.52 -7.23
N TYR A 115 9.04 -9.50 -6.79
CA TYR A 115 8.12 -9.63 -5.64
C TYR A 115 6.84 -10.33 -6.04
N TYR A 116 6.37 -11.25 -5.19
CA TYR A 116 5.12 -12.00 -5.46
C TYR A 116 4.09 -11.87 -4.32
N HIS A 117 4.48 -11.37 -3.16
CA HIS A 117 3.57 -11.26 -2.00
C HIS A 117 3.95 -10.08 -1.11
#